data_39969e4b180b74879259225e8f56dac8
#
_entry.id   39969e4b180b74879259225e8f56dac8
#
_cell.length_a   1.000
_cell.length_b   1.000
_cell.length_c   1.000
_cell.angle_alpha   90.00
_cell.angle_beta   90.00
_cell.angle_gamma   90.00
#
_symmetry.space_group_name_H-M   'P 1'
#
loop_
_entity.id
_entity.type
_entity.pdbx_description
1 polymer ?
#
loop_
_entity_poly.entity_id
_entity_poly.type
_entity_poly.pdbx_seq_one_letter_code
_entity_poly.pdbx_strand_id
1 'polypeptide(L)'
;MRVVVPFDKSTGQFTSLGNCRNAIFLAGPCPREDFNDDWRFDAFNILEEIGFDGVVFSPTNSHFKAIVNEYGLTSGEAREKQVAWERAAMHVASAIVFWVPRSKKFPALTTNYEFGEWYKKPHIFVGWPEDAEHCDYMRCKLKEQGKTHYKTLEETLKAAVEALKENKGPWFTSDTHFCQQRTLELSRRPFVDVQAMDYEMVSNWNKRVTMQDDVVHAGDFIDPEKASERLKHLLSILNFKRMHWVLGNYDRKIKELIANIVEDSGREIVIHDFNYKFDTGNHSYVVVHEPNDFEIDALESDIILYGHIHGRAFAKKNGFDLGIDYHQYSPINIEQVKWFTNAM
;
A
#
# COMPACT_ATOMS: atom_id res chain seq x y z
N MET A 1 7.58 -4.74 -17.89
CA MET A 1 6.74 -5.35 -16.78
C MET A 1 7.46 -6.50 -16.10
N ARG A 2 7.28 -6.72 -14.78
CA ARG A 2 7.84 -7.85 -14.01
C ARG A 2 6.71 -8.68 -13.42
N VAL A 3 6.63 -9.96 -13.76
CA VAL A 3 5.65 -10.89 -13.16
C VAL A 3 6.27 -11.56 -11.93
N VAL A 4 5.53 -11.58 -10.83
CA VAL A 4 5.94 -12.21 -9.55
C VAL A 4 4.88 -13.24 -9.18
N VAL A 5 5.30 -14.48 -9.03
CA VAL A 5 4.47 -15.62 -8.64
C VAL A 5 4.82 -16.08 -7.23
N PRO A 6 3.95 -16.84 -6.54
CA PRO A 6 4.16 -17.22 -5.14
C PRO A 6 5.46 -17.98 -4.87
N PHE A 7 5.96 -18.71 -5.84
CA PHE A 7 7.10 -19.59 -5.64
C PHE A 7 8.13 -19.47 -6.75
N ASP A 8 9.39 -19.27 -6.38
CA ASP A 8 10.52 -19.23 -7.30
C ASP A 8 11.19 -20.60 -7.35
N LYS A 9 11.10 -21.25 -8.52
CA LYS A 9 11.72 -22.55 -8.77
C LYS A 9 13.24 -22.57 -8.67
N SER A 10 13.88 -21.46 -9.02
CA SER A 10 15.34 -21.37 -9.06
C SER A 10 15.95 -21.39 -7.65
N THR A 11 15.23 -20.81 -6.69
CA THR A 11 15.67 -20.71 -5.29
C THR A 11 15.02 -21.74 -4.36
N GLY A 12 13.93 -22.39 -4.80
CA GLY A 12 13.16 -23.28 -3.95
C GLY A 12 12.40 -22.59 -2.82
N GLN A 13 12.15 -21.29 -2.92
CA GLN A 13 11.57 -20.50 -1.86
C GLN A 13 10.31 -19.74 -2.31
N PHE A 14 9.47 -19.37 -1.34
CA PHE A 14 8.38 -18.43 -1.59
C PHE A 14 8.95 -17.07 -1.95
N THR A 15 8.43 -16.51 -3.04
CA THR A 15 8.98 -15.28 -3.63
C THR A 15 8.73 -14.09 -2.73
N SER A 16 9.78 -13.32 -2.44
CA SER A 16 9.64 -11.99 -1.83
C SER A 16 8.87 -11.05 -2.75
N LEU A 17 7.95 -10.28 -2.21
CA LEU A 17 7.17 -9.31 -2.98
C LEU A 17 8.05 -8.21 -3.60
N GLY A 18 9.16 -7.88 -2.96
CA GLY A 18 10.12 -6.91 -3.46
C GLY A 18 9.56 -5.48 -3.55
N ASN A 19 10.00 -4.72 -4.55
CA ASN A 19 9.44 -3.40 -4.83
C ASN A 19 8.05 -3.53 -5.43
N CYS A 20 7.05 -2.97 -4.74
CA CYS A 20 5.61 -3.06 -5.07
C CYS A 20 5.06 -1.82 -5.75
N ARG A 21 5.93 -0.92 -6.24
CA ARG A 21 5.49 0.27 -6.96
C ARG A 21 4.72 -0.12 -8.21
N ASN A 22 3.60 0.55 -8.45
CA ASN A 22 2.72 0.27 -9.58
C ASN A 22 2.43 -1.23 -9.71
N ALA A 23 2.10 -1.86 -8.58
CA ALA A 23 1.84 -3.29 -8.57
C ALA A 23 0.36 -3.58 -8.81
N ILE A 24 0.08 -4.49 -9.72
CA ILE A 24 -1.26 -5.04 -9.99
C ILE A 24 -1.31 -6.48 -9.49
N PHE A 25 -2.31 -6.80 -8.65
CA PHE A 25 -2.62 -8.18 -8.29
C PHE A 25 -3.74 -8.71 -9.20
N LEU A 26 -3.52 -9.85 -9.84
CA LEU A 26 -4.49 -10.50 -10.73
C LEU A 26 -5.32 -11.54 -9.97
N ALA A 27 -6.43 -11.11 -9.38
CA ALA A 27 -7.39 -11.95 -8.68
C ALA A 27 -8.41 -12.58 -9.65
N GLY A 28 -8.72 -13.84 -9.44
CA GLY A 28 -9.71 -14.54 -10.27
C GLY A 28 -9.51 -16.05 -10.25
N PRO A 29 -10.39 -16.82 -10.89
CA PRO A 29 -10.32 -18.27 -10.88
C PRO A 29 -9.04 -18.79 -11.52
N CYS A 30 -8.48 -19.83 -10.93
CA CYS A 30 -7.36 -20.58 -11.50
C CYS A 30 -7.88 -21.80 -12.24
N PRO A 31 -7.28 -22.20 -13.37
CA PRO A 31 -7.61 -23.42 -14.06
C PRO A 31 -7.28 -24.63 -13.17
N ARG A 32 -8.15 -25.66 -13.21
CA ARG A 32 -7.98 -26.86 -12.38
C ARG A 32 -7.23 -27.97 -13.09
N GLU A 33 -7.36 -28.07 -14.42
CA GLU A 33 -6.89 -29.21 -15.22
C GLU A 33 -5.86 -28.80 -16.28
N ASP A 34 -6.08 -27.71 -16.99
CA ASP A 34 -5.16 -27.22 -18.02
C ASP A 34 -4.74 -25.78 -17.72
N PHE A 35 -3.46 -25.61 -17.38
CA PHE A 35 -2.90 -24.29 -17.06
C PHE A 35 -2.65 -23.42 -18.30
N ASN A 36 -2.77 -23.97 -19.52
CA ASN A 36 -2.66 -23.19 -20.74
C ASN A 36 -3.90 -22.30 -20.96
N ASP A 37 -5.03 -22.64 -20.34
CA ASP A 37 -6.27 -21.84 -20.36
C ASP A 37 -6.31 -20.75 -19.27
N ASP A 38 -5.20 -20.39 -18.65
CA ASP A 38 -5.18 -19.34 -17.63
C ASP A 38 -5.28 -17.96 -18.28
N TRP A 39 -6.38 -17.28 -18.04
CA TRP A 39 -6.66 -15.92 -18.51
C TRP A 39 -5.56 -14.90 -18.15
N ARG A 40 -4.70 -15.22 -17.20
CA ARG A 40 -3.58 -14.34 -16.80
C ARG A 40 -2.52 -14.22 -17.86
N PHE A 41 -2.38 -15.20 -18.76
CA PHE A 41 -1.49 -15.07 -19.91
C PHE A 41 -1.97 -13.97 -20.87
N ASP A 42 -3.29 -13.91 -21.12
CA ASP A 42 -3.87 -12.82 -21.91
C ASP A 42 -3.71 -11.49 -21.18
N ALA A 43 -3.88 -11.47 -19.84
CA ALA A 43 -3.63 -10.26 -19.05
C ALA A 43 -2.18 -9.76 -19.17
N PHE A 44 -1.19 -10.65 -19.18
CA PHE A 44 0.22 -10.25 -19.36
C PHE A 44 0.45 -9.63 -20.75
N ASN A 45 -0.09 -10.22 -21.80
CA ASN A 45 0.02 -9.70 -23.17
C ASN A 45 -0.62 -8.31 -23.28
N ILE A 46 -1.85 -8.15 -22.77
CA ILE A 46 -2.55 -6.87 -22.76
C ILE A 46 -1.76 -5.81 -21.98
N LEU A 47 -1.22 -6.15 -20.79
CA LEU A 47 -0.44 -5.21 -19.98
C LEU A 47 0.86 -4.77 -20.69
N GLU A 48 1.51 -5.66 -21.44
CA GLU A 48 2.66 -5.32 -22.28
C GLU A 48 2.27 -4.40 -23.45
N GLU A 49 1.19 -4.71 -24.15
CA GLU A 49 0.66 -3.90 -25.28
C GLU A 49 0.30 -2.47 -24.85
N ILE A 50 -0.29 -2.29 -23.67
CA ILE A 50 -0.61 -0.96 -23.14
C ILE A 50 0.56 -0.25 -22.47
N GLY A 51 1.76 -0.85 -22.52
CA GLY A 51 2.99 -0.26 -22.01
C GLY A 51 3.08 -0.20 -20.47
N PHE A 52 2.45 -1.13 -19.76
CA PHE A 52 2.58 -1.20 -18.30
C PHE A 52 3.98 -1.67 -17.92
N ASP A 53 4.71 -0.86 -17.15
CA ASP A 53 6.10 -1.12 -16.74
C ASP A 53 6.26 -1.57 -15.28
N GLY A 54 5.15 -1.73 -14.56
CA GLY A 54 5.11 -2.08 -13.13
C GLY A 54 5.29 -3.56 -12.82
N VAL A 55 4.84 -3.95 -11.64
CA VAL A 55 4.87 -5.32 -11.10
C VAL A 55 3.49 -5.95 -11.22
N VAL A 56 3.45 -7.21 -11.64
CA VAL A 56 2.21 -8.01 -11.68
C VAL A 56 2.34 -9.18 -10.73
N PHE A 57 1.52 -9.21 -9.69
CA PHE A 57 1.39 -10.35 -8.80
C PHE A 57 0.36 -11.33 -9.37
N SER A 58 0.82 -12.54 -9.66
CA SER A 58 -0.02 -13.61 -10.19
C SER A 58 -0.03 -14.80 -9.23
N PRO A 59 -1.18 -15.14 -8.62
CA PRO A 59 -1.27 -16.26 -7.70
C PRO A 59 -1.13 -17.63 -8.37
N THR A 60 -1.19 -17.66 -9.70
CA THR A 60 -1.10 -18.94 -10.43
C THR A 60 0.33 -19.45 -10.42
N ASN A 61 0.47 -20.66 -9.95
CA ASN A 61 1.70 -21.42 -10.07
C ASN A 61 1.39 -22.76 -10.75
N SER A 62 1.73 -22.88 -12.02
CA SER A 62 1.55 -24.09 -12.84
C SER A 62 2.27 -25.32 -12.28
N HIS A 63 3.08 -25.13 -11.25
CA HIS A 63 3.95 -26.16 -10.71
C HIS A 63 3.69 -26.47 -9.22
N PHE A 64 2.53 -26.09 -8.68
CA PHE A 64 2.20 -26.32 -7.26
C PHE A 64 2.40 -27.79 -6.83
N LYS A 65 1.99 -28.76 -7.66
CA LYS A 65 2.20 -30.19 -7.37
C LYS A 65 3.68 -30.58 -7.38
N ALA A 66 4.47 -30.00 -8.28
CA ALA A 66 5.92 -30.23 -8.33
C ALA A 66 6.61 -29.65 -7.08
N ILE A 67 6.18 -28.47 -6.64
CA ILE A 67 6.69 -27.81 -5.42
C ILE A 67 6.46 -28.68 -4.18
N VAL A 68 5.25 -29.19 -3.99
CA VAL A 68 4.92 -30.10 -2.89
C VAL A 68 5.83 -31.34 -2.88
N ASN A 69 6.06 -31.95 -4.05
CA ASN A 69 6.85 -33.16 -4.16
C ASN A 69 8.36 -32.93 -4.06
N GLU A 70 8.85 -31.81 -4.60
CA GLU A 70 10.29 -31.53 -4.73
C GLU A 70 10.88 -30.95 -3.43
N TYR A 71 10.08 -30.25 -2.64
CA TYR A 71 10.54 -29.55 -1.41
C TYR A 71 9.99 -30.15 -0.13
N GLY A 72 9.38 -31.32 -0.18
CA GLY A 72 8.95 -32.08 1.01
C GLY A 72 7.88 -31.42 1.87
N LEU A 73 7.21 -30.40 1.34
CA LEU A 73 6.08 -29.75 2.02
C LEU A 73 4.83 -30.64 1.89
N THR A 74 4.03 -30.73 2.95
CA THR A 74 2.67 -31.25 2.81
C THR A 74 1.84 -30.31 1.93
N SER A 75 0.82 -30.83 1.28
CA SER A 75 -0.09 -30.00 0.47
C SER A 75 -0.81 -28.92 1.30
N GLY A 76 -1.03 -29.14 2.59
CA GLY A 76 -1.58 -28.19 3.54
C GLY A 76 -0.63 -27.01 3.79
N GLU A 77 0.62 -27.31 4.17
CA GLU A 77 1.65 -26.27 4.44
C GLU A 77 1.92 -25.39 3.22
N ALA A 78 2.01 -26.01 2.03
CA ALA A 78 2.19 -25.24 0.80
C ALA A 78 0.99 -24.33 0.51
N ARG A 79 -0.23 -24.79 0.82
CA ARG A 79 -1.45 -24.01 0.64
C ARG A 79 -1.50 -22.83 1.62
N GLU A 80 -1.18 -23.04 2.89
CA GLU A 80 -1.13 -21.97 3.91
C GLU A 80 -0.15 -20.87 3.52
N LYS A 81 1.05 -21.26 3.07
CA LYS A 81 2.07 -20.31 2.61
C LYS A 81 1.62 -19.54 1.37
N GLN A 82 0.96 -20.19 0.41
CA GLN A 82 0.41 -19.55 -0.77
C GLN A 82 -0.66 -18.52 -0.39
N VAL A 83 -1.62 -18.88 0.47
CA VAL A 83 -2.67 -17.97 0.93
C VAL A 83 -2.07 -16.77 1.67
N ALA A 84 -1.06 -17.00 2.52
CA ALA A 84 -0.36 -15.90 3.21
C ALA A 84 0.33 -14.96 2.21
N TRP A 85 0.99 -15.50 1.18
CA TRP A 85 1.61 -14.71 0.11
C TRP A 85 0.58 -13.92 -0.69
N GLU A 86 -0.54 -14.53 -1.10
CA GLU A 86 -1.62 -13.89 -1.85
C GLU A 86 -2.20 -12.70 -1.05
N ARG A 87 -2.51 -12.91 0.24
CA ARG A 87 -2.99 -11.83 1.10
C ARG A 87 -1.98 -10.70 1.24
N ALA A 88 -0.71 -11.01 1.46
CA ALA A 88 0.33 -10.00 1.53
C ALA A 88 0.48 -9.24 0.21
N ALA A 89 0.42 -9.93 -0.94
CA ALA A 89 0.49 -9.32 -2.26
C ALA A 89 -0.71 -8.39 -2.53
N MET A 90 -1.93 -8.79 -2.15
CA MET A 90 -3.12 -7.93 -2.24
C MET A 90 -3.00 -6.68 -1.36
N HIS A 91 -2.41 -6.80 -0.15
CA HIS A 91 -2.21 -5.66 0.73
C HIS A 91 -1.23 -4.62 0.18
N VAL A 92 -0.18 -5.07 -0.52
CA VAL A 92 0.84 -4.16 -1.06
C VAL A 92 0.59 -3.74 -2.50
N ALA A 93 -0.33 -4.39 -3.20
CA ALA A 93 -0.69 -4.04 -4.57
C ALA A 93 -1.31 -2.65 -4.63
N SER A 94 -0.89 -1.87 -5.62
CA SER A 94 -1.45 -0.54 -5.91
C SER A 94 -2.82 -0.63 -6.58
N ALA A 95 -3.10 -1.75 -7.27
CA ALA A 95 -4.42 -2.09 -7.81
C ALA A 95 -4.66 -3.60 -7.70
N ILE A 96 -5.90 -4.00 -7.45
CA ILE A 96 -6.34 -5.39 -7.50
C ILE A 96 -7.35 -5.53 -8.64
N VAL A 97 -7.01 -6.34 -9.62
CA VAL A 97 -7.88 -6.64 -10.76
C VAL A 97 -8.55 -7.99 -10.50
N PHE A 98 -9.86 -7.97 -10.33
CA PHE A 98 -10.70 -9.15 -10.30
C PHE A 98 -11.24 -9.41 -11.70
N TRP A 99 -10.72 -10.43 -12.40
CA TRP A 99 -11.29 -10.92 -13.63
C TRP A 99 -11.97 -12.26 -13.38
N VAL A 100 -13.29 -12.35 -13.61
CA VAL A 100 -14.11 -13.48 -13.17
C VAL A 100 -14.85 -14.13 -14.36
N PRO A 101 -14.15 -14.83 -15.27
CA PRO A 101 -14.77 -15.58 -16.37
C PRO A 101 -15.41 -16.86 -15.82
N ARG A 102 -16.44 -16.68 -14.98
CA ARG A 102 -17.06 -17.78 -14.26
C ARG A 102 -17.86 -18.69 -15.17
N SER A 103 -17.59 -19.98 -15.03
CA SER A 103 -18.29 -21.04 -15.73
C SER A 103 -18.23 -22.34 -14.90
N LYS A 104 -18.84 -23.42 -15.38
CA LYS A 104 -18.70 -24.73 -14.75
C LYS A 104 -17.24 -25.17 -14.65
N LYS A 105 -16.39 -24.81 -15.63
CA LYS A 105 -14.95 -25.07 -15.64
C LYS A 105 -14.20 -24.20 -14.61
N PHE A 106 -14.65 -22.98 -14.37
CA PHE A 106 -14.04 -21.99 -13.49
C PHE A 106 -15.04 -21.46 -12.44
N PRO A 107 -15.38 -22.22 -11.40
CA PRO A 107 -16.42 -21.83 -10.44
C PRO A 107 -16.07 -20.64 -9.54
N ALA A 108 -14.81 -20.23 -9.49
CA ALA A 108 -14.32 -19.02 -8.78
C ALA A 108 -14.72 -18.94 -7.29
N LEU A 109 -14.66 -20.05 -6.55
CA LEU A 109 -15.11 -20.10 -5.16
C LEU A 109 -14.22 -19.26 -4.23
N THR A 110 -12.90 -19.38 -4.34
CA THR A 110 -11.93 -18.58 -3.57
C THR A 110 -12.01 -17.11 -3.96
N THR A 111 -12.22 -16.80 -5.24
CA THR A 111 -12.41 -15.44 -5.74
C THR A 111 -13.59 -14.73 -5.09
N ASN A 112 -14.68 -15.46 -4.75
CA ASN A 112 -15.79 -14.86 -4.01
C ASN A 112 -15.40 -14.43 -2.60
N TYR A 113 -14.60 -15.25 -1.92
CA TYR A 113 -14.10 -14.92 -0.59
C TYR A 113 -13.17 -13.69 -0.62
N GLU A 114 -12.20 -13.71 -1.54
CA GLU A 114 -11.30 -12.57 -1.77
C GLU A 114 -12.07 -11.30 -2.13
N PHE A 115 -13.01 -11.39 -3.07
CA PHE A 115 -13.85 -10.24 -3.41
C PHE A 115 -14.63 -9.74 -2.19
N GLY A 116 -15.20 -10.61 -1.36
CA GLY A 116 -15.92 -10.24 -0.15
C GLY A 116 -15.05 -9.47 0.86
N GLU A 117 -13.77 -9.80 0.94
CA GLU A 117 -12.79 -9.11 1.81
C GLU A 117 -12.38 -7.75 1.24
N TRP A 118 -12.29 -7.62 -0.09
CA TRP A 118 -11.68 -6.47 -0.77
C TRP A 118 -12.63 -5.52 -1.48
N TYR A 119 -13.91 -5.86 -1.74
CA TYR A 119 -14.81 -5.08 -2.62
C TYR A 119 -15.02 -3.63 -2.16
N LYS A 120 -14.83 -3.32 -0.88
CA LYS A 120 -14.94 -1.95 -0.34
C LYS A 120 -13.70 -1.10 -0.57
N LYS A 121 -12.57 -1.69 -0.98
CA LYS A 121 -11.33 -0.94 -1.21
C LYS A 121 -11.41 -0.10 -2.49
N PRO A 122 -10.80 1.11 -2.53
CA PRO A 122 -10.92 1.99 -3.70
C PRO A 122 -10.20 1.45 -4.93
N HIS A 123 -9.09 0.77 -4.72
CA HIS A 123 -8.17 0.32 -5.75
C HIS A 123 -8.50 -1.06 -6.34
N ILE A 124 -9.76 -1.46 -6.29
CA ILE A 124 -10.23 -2.69 -6.95
C ILE A 124 -10.89 -2.36 -8.28
N PHE A 125 -10.59 -3.18 -9.29
CA PHE A 125 -11.14 -3.14 -10.63
C PHE A 125 -11.72 -4.51 -10.93
N VAL A 126 -13.00 -4.58 -11.26
CA VAL A 126 -13.72 -5.85 -11.34
C VAL A 126 -14.37 -5.98 -12.70
N GLY A 127 -14.11 -7.09 -13.37
CA GLY A 127 -14.69 -7.39 -14.66
C GLY A 127 -15.05 -8.87 -14.81
N TRP A 128 -15.97 -9.14 -15.72
CA TRP A 128 -16.34 -10.47 -16.18
C TRP A 128 -16.96 -10.42 -17.57
N PRO A 129 -16.81 -11.46 -18.40
CA PRO A 129 -17.43 -11.50 -19.71
C PRO A 129 -18.96 -11.63 -19.60
N GLU A 130 -19.66 -11.32 -20.66
CA GLU A 130 -21.13 -11.24 -20.69
C GLU A 130 -21.80 -12.58 -20.39
N ASP A 131 -21.14 -13.69 -20.74
CA ASP A 131 -21.59 -15.08 -20.51
C ASP A 131 -21.16 -15.64 -19.14
N ALA A 132 -20.53 -14.84 -18.27
CA ALA A 132 -20.12 -15.30 -16.93
C ALA A 132 -21.34 -15.62 -16.05
N GLU A 133 -21.34 -16.82 -15.48
CA GLU A 133 -22.43 -17.32 -14.63
C GLU A 133 -22.34 -16.74 -13.19
N HIS A 134 -23.49 -16.55 -12.53
CA HIS A 134 -23.58 -16.27 -11.08
C HIS A 134 -22.78 -15.05 -10.57
N CYS A 135 -22.72 -13.96 -11.35
CA CYS A 135 -22.04 -12.70 -10.96
C CYS A 135 -22.95 -11.66 -10.30
N ASP A 136 -24.26 -11.96 -10.12
CA ASP A 136 -25.24 -10.99 -9.62
C ASP A 136 -24.92 -10.47 -8.21
N TYR A 137 -24.44 -11.34 -7.31
CA TYR A 137 -24.06 -10.90 -5.97
C TYR A 137 -22.90 -9.90 -6.00
N MET A 138 -21.88 -10.15 -6.81
CA MET A 138 -20.77 -9.21 -7.00
C MET A 138 -21.26 -7.89 -7.60
N ARG A 139 -22.19 -7.95 -8.58
CA ARG A 139 -22.80 -6.76 -9.19
C ARG A 139 -23.53 -5.91 -8.16
N CYS A 140 -24.32 -6.53 -7.26
CA CYS A 140 -25.01 -5.83 -6.18
C CYS A 140 -24.02 -5.14 -5.24
N LYS A 141 -22.93 -5.82 -4.86
CA LYS A 141 -21.91 -5.26 -3.97
C LYS A 141 -21.13 -4.10 -4.61
N LEU A 142 -20.83 -4.17 -5.89
CA LEU A 142 -20.23 -3.05 -6.62
C LEU A 142 -21.18 -1.84 -6.67
N LYS A 143 -22.46 -2.08 -6.92
CA LYS A 143 -23.47 -1.01 -6.95
C LYS A 143 -23.61 -0.30 -5.60
N GLU A 144 -23.50 -1.01 -4.48
CA GLU A 144 -23.47 -0.43 -3.12
C GLU A 144 -22.28 0.55 -2.93
N GLN A 145 -21.20 0.36 -3.69
CA GLN A 145 -20.02 1.24 -3.69
C GLN A 145 -20.02 2.28 -4.81
N GLY A 146 -21.15 2.46 -5.52
CA GLY A 146 -21.22 3.35 -6.68
C GLY A 146 -20.37 2.91 -7.88
N LYS A 147 -19.93 1.64 -7.89
CA LYS A 147 -19.08 1.05 -8.92
C LYS A 147 -19.88 0.14 -9.87
N THR A 148 -19.34 -0.07 -11.05
CA THR A 148 -19.84 -1.06 -12.02
C THR A 148 -18.69 -2.01 -12.40
N HIS A 149 -19.03 -3.13 -13.04
CA HIS A 149 -18.03 -4.04 -13.59
C HIS A 149 -17.67 -3.65 -15.04
N TYR A 150 -16.47 -4.06 -15.45
CA TYR A 150 -16.03 -4.00 -16.84
C TYR A 150 -16.44 -5.28 -17.58
N LYS A 151 -16.66 -5.18 -18.89
CA LYS A 151 -17.15 -6.31 -19.70
C LYS A 151 -16.03 -7.13 -20.34
N THR A 152 -14.84 -6.56 -20.47
CA THR A 152 -13.69 -7.22 -21.04
C THR A 152 -12.49 -7.17 -20.09
N LEU A 153 -11.57 -8.13 -20.23
CA LEU A 153 -10.32 -8.16 -19.50
C LEU A 153 -9.49 -6.90 -19.81
N GLU A 154 -9.46 -6.51 -21.08
CA GLU A 154 -8.71 -5.34 -21.54
C GLU A 154 -9.21 -4.04 -20.91
N GLU A 155 -10.54 -3.82 -20.88
CA GLU A 155 -11.13 -2.64 -20.21
C GLU A 155 -10.79 -2.63 -18.72
N THR A 156 -10.84 -3.79 -18.05
CA THR A 156 -10.54 -3.90 -16.63
C THR A 156 -9.09 -3.54 -16.33
N LEU A 157 -8.16 -4.03 -17.14
CA LEU A 157 -6.72 -3.77 -17.01
C LEU A 157 -6.38 -2.32 -17.36
N LYS A 158 -6.96 -1.77 -18.44
CA LYS A 158 -6.78 -0.36 -18.82
C LYS A 158 -7.23 0.58 -17.70
N ALA A 159 -8.39 0.32 -17.11
CA ALA A 159 -8.88 1.13 -15.99
C ALA A 159 -7.95 1.07 -14.78
N ALA A 160 -7.41 -0.11 -14.45
CA ALA A 160 -6.46 -0.26 -13.37
C ALA A 160 -5.14 0.50 -13.66
N VAL A 161 -4.59 0.37 -14.86
CA VAL A 161 -3.35 1.07 -15.26
C VAL A 161 -3.54 2.58 -15.29
N GLU A 162 -4.69 3.07 -15.76
CA GLU A 162 -4.97 4.52 -15.79
C GLU A 162 -5.07 5.10 -14.38
N ALA A 163 -5.77 4.41 -13.48
CA ALA A 163 -5.82 4.81 -12.09
C ALA A 163 -4.43 4.86 -11.42
N LEU A 164 -3.51 3.97 -11.80
CA LEU A 164 -2.13 4.02 -11.32
C LEU A 164 -1.33 5.21 -11.87
N LYS A 165 -1.66 5.68 -13.08
CA LYS A 165 -1.06 6.89 -13.66
C LYS A 165 -1.60 8.17 -13.00
N GLU A 166 -2.88 8.18 -12.64
CA GLU A 166 -3.53 9.30 -11.96
C GLU A 166 -3.12 9.42 -10.50
N ASN A 167 -2.64 8.35 -9.87
CA ASN A 167 -2.28 8.27 -8.46
C ASN A 167 -0.93 8.96 -8.18
N LYS A 168 -0.82 10.25 -8.54
CA LYS A 168 0.35 11.12 -8.37
C LYS A 168 0.27 12.02 -7.13
N GLY A 169 -0.69 11.77 -6.25
CA GLY A 169 -0.79 12.50 -5.00
C GLY A 169 0.35 12.16 -4.03
N PRO A 170 0.55 12.96 -2.99
CA PRO A 170 1.59 12.69 -2.00
C PRO A 170 1.35 11.38 -1.26
N TRP A 171 2.45 10.81 -0.78
CA TRP A 171 2.43 9.75 0.22
C TRP A 171 2.41 10.35 1.62
N PHE A 172 1.77 9.67 2.56
CA PHE A 172 1.59 10.14 3.93
C PHE A 172 2.14 9.13 4.92
N THR A 173 2.73 9.63 6.00
CA THR A 173 3.14 8.85 7.16
C THR A 173 3.36 9.75 8.36
N SER A 174 3.47 9.17 9.54
CA SER A 174 3.78 9.84 10.79
C SER A 174 4.45 8.89 11.78
N ASP A 175 5.06 9.43 12.82
CA ASP A 175 5.55 8.69 13.98
C ASP A 175 6.53 7.55 13.63
N THR A 176 7.43 7.82 12.67
CA THR A 176 8.45 6.85 12.30
C THR A 176 9.40 6.57 13.45
N HIS A 177 9.78 7.59 14.22
CA HIS A 177 10.68 7.46 15.37
C HIS A 177 11.92 6.62 15.04
N PHE A 178 12.55 6.89 13.90
CA PHE A 178 13.79 6.21 13.55
C PHE A 178 14.82 6.26 14.69
N CYS A 179 15.53 5.18 14.89
CA CYS A 179 16.57 5.01 15.92
C CYS A 179 16.07 5.04 17.38
N GLN A 180 14.75 4.99 17.65
CA GLN A 180 14.20 5.19 18.98
C GLN A 180 13.77 3.87 19.65
N GLN A 181 14.55 3.41 20.63
CA GLN A 181 14.27 2.21 21.44
C GLN A 181 12.97 2.38 22.24
N ARG A 182 12.74 3.56 22.81
CA ARG A 182 11.56 3.81 23.65
C ARG A 182 10.26 3.57 22.90
N THR A 183 10.13 4.00 21.65
CA THR A 183 8.91 3.81 20.85
C THR A 183 8.72 2.36 20.45
N LEU A 184 9.80 1.64 20.15
CA LEU A 184 9.74 0.19 19.91
C LEU A 184 9.04 -0.55 21.06
N GLU A 185 9.37 -0.21 22.29
CA GLU A 185 8.82 -0.84 23.49
C GLU A 185 7.39 -0.36 23.82
N LEU A 186 7.16 0.96 23.84
CA LEU A 186 5.89 1.55 24.25
C LEU A 186 4.76 1.25 23.26
N SER A 187 5.06 1.29 21.97
CA SER A 187 4.11 0.98 20.91
C SER A 187 4.03 -0.51 20.59
N ARG A 188 4.83 -1.34 21.27
CA ARG A 188 4.91 -2.80 21.09
C ARG A 188 5.10 -3.18 19.63
N ARG A 189 6.01 -2.46 18.94
CA ARG A 189 6.32 -2.74 17.55
C ARG A 189 6.96 -4.15 17.43
N PRO A 190 6.57 -4.97 16.45
CA PRO A 190 6.94 -6.38 16.35
C PRO A 190 8.36 -6.59 15.76
N PHE A 191 9.33 -5.81 16.22
CA PHE A 191 10.72 -5.93 15.77
C PHE A 191 11.61 -6.39 16.93
N VAL A 192 12.66 -7.13 16.60
CA VAL A 192 13.60 -7.68 17.60
C VAL A 192 14.46 -6.60 18.24
N ASP A 193 14.75 -5.54 17.49
CA ASP A 193 15.54 -4.38 17.93
C ASP A 193 15.28 -3.16 17.03
N VAL A 194 15.88 -2.02 17.39
CA VAL A 194 15.75 -0.76 16.65
C VAL A 194 16.34 -0.85 15.25
N GLN A 195 17.42 -1.59 15.05
CA GLN A 195 18.04 -1.71 13.73
C GLN A 195 17.14 -2.48 12.79
N ALA A 196 16.52 -3.56 13.25
CA ALA A 196 15.53 -4.32 12.47
C ALA A 196 14.28 -3.46 12.15
N MET A 197 13.82 -2.65 13.12
CA MET A 197 12.73 -1.70 12.92
C MET A 197 13.07 -0.67 11.84
N ASP A 198 14.20 0.01 11.96
CA ASP A 198 14.64 1.04 11.01
C ASP A 198 14.81 0.46 9.60
N TYR A 199 15.47 -0.70 9.50
CA TYR A 199 15.66 -1.40 8.22
C TYR A 199 14.34 -1.73 7.54
N GLU A 200 13.38 -2.31 8.26
CA GLU A 200 12.08 -2.68 7.71
C GLU A 200 11.27 -1.43 7.30
N MET A 201 11.28 -0.37 8.12
CA MET A 201 10.60 0.88 7.78
C MET A 201 11.20 1.56 6.54
N VAL A 202 12.53 1.63 6.42
CA VAL A 202 13.21 2.16 5.22
C VAL A 202 12.89 1.28 4.00
N SER A 203 12.94 -0.04 4.16
CA SER A 203 12.60 -0.99 3.11
C SER A 203 11.16 -0.81 2.62
N ASN A 204 10.20 -0.72 3.55
CA ASN A 204 8.78 -0.55 3.25
C ASN A 204 8.48 0.82 2.63
N TRP A 205 9.15 1.88 3.09
CA TRP A 205 9.09 3.19 2.48
C TRP A 205 9.56 3.15 1.03
N ASN A 206 10.75 2.65 0.78
CA ASN A 206 11.36 2.63 -0.55
C ASN A 206 10.72 1.64 -1.53
N LYS A 207 9.97 0.66 -1.04
CA LYS A 207 9.12 -0.20 -1.88
C LYS A 207 7.92 0.55 -2.48
N ARG A 208 7.44 1.59 -1.81
CA ARG A 208 6.23 2.35 -2.18
C ARG A 208 6.54 3.70 -2.79
N VAL A 209 7.37 4.47 -2.11
CA VAL A 209 7.76 5.84 -2.48
C VAL A 209 8.97 5.80 -3.42
N THR A 210 8.99 6.70 -4.39
CA THR A 210 10.10 6.83 -5.34
C THR A 210 10.69 8.22 -5.33
N MET A 211 11.78 8.40 -6.04
CA MET A 211 12.43 9.70 -6.21
C MET A 211 11.60 10.73 -7.01
N GLN A 212 10.42 10.34 -7.49
CA GLN A 212 9.48 11.22 -8.22
C GLN A 212 8.25 11.60 -7.40
N ASP A 213 8.10 11.03 -6.20
CA ASP A 213 6.91 11.18 -5.38
C ASP A 213 7.11 12.25 -4.29
N ASP A 214 6.08 13.02 -4.02
CA ASP A 214 6.02 13.89 -2.86
C ASP A 214 5.57 13.10 -1.63
N VAL A 215 6.10 13.46 -0.46
CA VAL A 215 5.76 12.85 0.84
C VAL A 215 5.32 13.91 1.82
N VAL A 216 4.31 13.61 2.62
CA VAL A 216 3.91 14.40 3.79
C VAL A 216 4.16 13.57 5.04
N HIS A 217 5.10 14.01 5.88
CA HIS A 217 5.40 13.40 7.17
C HIS A 217 4.78 14.24 8.29
N ALA A 218 3.86 13.65 9.05
CA ALA A 218 3.12 14.36 10.09
C ALA A 218 3.82 14.34 11.47
N GLY A 219 5.16 14.32 11.49
CA GLY A 219 5.96 14.56 12.69
C GLY A 219 6.47 13.31 13.40
N ASP A 220 7.35 13.57 14.36
CA ASP A 220 8.07 12.56 15.16
C ASP A 220 8.87 11.58 14.28
N PHE A 221 9.78 12.17 13.49
CA PHE A 221 10.54 11.44 12.48
C PHE A 221 11.64 10.57 13.08
N ILE A 222 12.44 11.11 13.99
CA ILE A 222 13.65 10.45 14.51
C ILE A 222 13.82 10.70 16.02
N ASP A 223 14.56 9.82 16.68
CA ASP A 223 15.03 10.06 18.04
C ASP A 223 15.91 11.33 18.10
N PRO A 224 15.54 12.35 18.90
CA PRO A 224 16.32 13.58 19.03
C PRO A 224 17.79 13.35 19.42
N GLU A 225 18.06 12.33 20.25
CA GLU A 225 19.42 12.00 20.69
C GLU A 225 20.30 11.41 19.58
N LYS A 226 19.68 10.86 18.54
CA LYS A 226 20.35 10.24 17.38
C LYS A 226 20.34 11.11 16.13
N ALA A 227 19.60 12.21 16.15
CA ALA A 227 19.39 13.05 14.96
C ALA A 227 20.70 13.58 14.36
N SER A 228 21.65 14.07 15.20
CA SER A 228 22.92 14.59 14.71
C SER A 228 23.77 13.56 13.95
N GLU A 229 23.68 12.30 14.33
CA GLU A 229 24.47 11.21 13.75
C GLU A 229 23.76 10.54 12.56
N ARG A 230 22.43 10.46 12.59
CA ARG A 230 21.66 9.54 11.72
C ARG A 230 20.74 10.22 10.72
N LEU A 231 20.25 11.44 11.01
CA LEU A 231 19.24 12.09 10.18
C LEU A 231 19.71 12.31 8.74
N LYS A 232 20.91 12.85 8.55
CA LYS A 232 21.47 13.08 7.19
C LYS A 232 21.54 11.80 6.38
N HIS A 233 21.95 10.70 7.01
CA HIS A 233 21.98 9.38 6.37
C HIS A 233 20.59 8.90 6.00
N LEU A 234 19.60 8.97 6.91
CA LEU A 234 18.21 8.59 6.62
C LEU A 234 17.64 9.38 5.45
N LEU A 235 17.82 10.69 5.44
CA LEU A 235 17.40 11.56 4.34
C LEU A 235 18.06 11.19 3.00
N SER A 236 19.27 10.64 3.02
CA SER A 236 19.97 10.22 1.80
C SER A 236 19.47 8.88 1.22
N ILE A 237 18.95 7.99 2.06
CA ILE A 237 18.52 6.64 1.64
C ILE A 237 17.01 6.50 1.43
N LEU A 238 16.20 7.42 1.97
CA LEU A 238 14.75 7.44 1.74
C LEU A 238 14.42 8.04 0.37
N ASN A 239 13.53 7.37 -0.34
CA ASN A 239 13.03 7.85 -1.62
C ASN A 239 11.97 8.92 -1.42
N PHE A 240 12.14 10.08 -2.02
CA PHE A 240 11.13 11.12 -2.23
C PHE A 240 11.70 12.18 -3.18
N LYS A 241 10.83 12.85 -3.90
CA LYS A 241 11.17 14.05 -4.67
C LYS A 241 11.20 15.26 -3.72
N ARG A 242 10.08 15.51 -3.08
CA ARG A 242 9.86 16.57 -2.08
C ARG A 242 9.23 15.97 -0.83
N MET A 243 9.61 16.50 0.33
CA MET A 243 8.94 16.15 1.59
C MET A 243 8.41 17.40 2.29
N HIS A 244 7.11 17.38 2.63
CA HIS A 244 6.50 18.30 3.57
C HIS A 244 6.59 17.67 4.96
N TRP A 245 7.35 18.28 5.86
CA TRP A 245 7.56 17.76 7.20
C TRP A 245 6.89 18.67 8.23
N VAL A 246 5.76 18.24 8.77
CA VAL A 246 5.10 18.88 9.90
C VAL A 246 5.80 18.42 11.16
N LEU A 247 6.32 19.36 11.98
CA LEU A 247 7.10 18.99 13.15
C LEU A 247 6.23 18.43 14.28
N GLY A 248 6.61 17.23 14.76
CA GLY A 248 6.06 16.64 15.96
C GLY A 248 6.69 17.18 17.25
N ASN A 249 6.22 16.68 18.38
CA ASN A 249 6.73 17.14 19.69
C ASN A 249 8.18 16.73 19.97
N TYR A 250 8.68 15.65 19.34
CA TYR A 250 10.10 15.28 19.38
C TYR A 250 10.91 16.15 18.44
N ASP A 251 10.43 16.39 17.23
CA ASP A 251 11.11 17.20 16.21
C ASP A 251 11.30 18.65 16.67
N ARG A 252 10.29 19.24 17.31
CA ARG A 252 10.32 20.63 17.81
C ARG A 252 11.45 20.86 18.81
N LYS A 253 11.85 19.83 19.58
CA LYS A 253 12.97 19.93 20.56
C LYS A 253 14.32 20.16 19.89
N ILE A 254 14.45 19.75 18.64
CA ILE A 254 15.69 19.81 17.86
C ILE A 254 15.48 20.53 16.52
N LYS A 255 14.52 21.44 16.43
CA LYS A 255 14.13 22.12 15.18
C LYS A 255 15.32 22.77 14.45
N GLU A 256 16.17 23.49 15.18
CA GLU A 256 17.35 24.14 14.59
C GLU A 256 18.35 23.14 14.01
N LEU A 257 18.56 22.02 14.72
CA LEU A 257 19.40 20.93 14.21
C LEU A 257 18.80 20.30 12.94
N ILE A 258 17.49 20.05 12.93
CA ILE A 258 16.79 19.54 11.74
C ILE A 258 16.96 20.49 10.57
N ALA A 259 16.72 21.81 10.76
CA ALA A 259 16.85 22.81 9.71
C ALA A 259 18.25 22.84 9.09
N ASN A 260 19.30 22.80 9.90
CA ASN A 260 20.69 22.78 9.45
C ASN A 260 21.01 21.51 8.65
N ILE A 261 20.54 20.33 9.13
CA ILE A 261 20.79 19.04 8.44
C ILE A 261 20.00 18.99 7.13
N VAL A 262 18.78 19.50 7.10
CA VAL A 262 17.96 19.58 5.88
C VAL A 262 18.65 20.44 4.83
N GLU A 263 19.14 21.63 5.19
CA GLU A 263 19.91 22.50 4.29
C GLU A 263 21.15 21.78 3.75
N ASP A 264 21.94 21.19 4.64
CA ASP A 264 23.15 20.44 4.31
C ASP A 264 22.91 19.18 3.45
N SER A 265 21.69 18.63 3.50
CA SER A 265 21.32 17.42 2.74
C SER A 265 21.15 17.68 1.24
N GLY A 266 20.85 18.91 0.87
CA GLY A 266 20.50 19.29 -0.51
C GLY A 266 19.18 18.68 -1.01
N ARG A 267 18.36 18.09 -0.10
CA ARG A 267 17.07 17.48 -0.44
C ARG A 267 15.95 18.52 -0.39
N GLU A 268 14.96 18.41 -1.23
CA GLU A 268 13.80 19.29 -1.26
C GLU A 268 12.85 18.96 -0.09
N ILE A 269 13.03 19.63 1.06
CA ILE A 269 12.24 19.42 2.27
C ILE A 269 11.70 20.75 2.75
N VAL A 270 10.38 20.83 2.93
CA VAL A 270 9.67 21.99 3.47
C VAL A 270 9.23 21.68 4.89
N ILE A 271 9.77 22.40 5.85
CA ILE A 271 9.45 22.25 7.28
C ILE A 271 8.24 23.13 7.63
N HIS A 272 7.25 22.53 8.29
CA HIS A 272 6.05 23.20 8.80
C HIS A 272 6.00 23.07 10.31
N ASP A 273 5.88 24.19 11.01
CA ASP A 273 5.92 24.23 12.48
C ASP A 273 4.71 23.55 13.14
N PHE A 274 3.52 23.72 12.54
CA PHE A 274 2.26 23.27 13.14
C PHE A 274 1.38 22.47 12.21
N ASN A 275 1.18 22.92 10.98
CA ASN A 275 0.30 22.26 10.03
C ASN A 275 0.73 22.45 8.58
N TYR A 276 0.21 21.56 7.72
CA TYR A 276 0.30 21.66 6.27
C TYR A 276 -1.09 21.45 5.67
N LYS A 277 -1.55 22.38 4.83
CA LYS A 277 -2.86 22.32 4.17
C LYS A 277 -2.70 21.99 2.68
N PHE A 278 -3.59 21.17 2.15
CA PHE A 278 -3.67 20.90 0.72
C PHE A 278 -5.09 20.48 0.32
N ASP A 279 -5.43 20.68 -0.97
CA ASP A 279 -6.73 20.38 -1.54
C ASP A 279 -6.61 19.27 -2.60
N THR A 280 -7.65 18.46 -2.71
CA THR A 280 -7.76 17.42 -3.76
C THR A 280 -8.98 17.61 -4.66
N GLY A 281 -9.46 18.83 -4.78
CA GLY A 281 -10.65 19.20 -5.55
C GLY A 281 -11.98 18.95 -4.85
N ASN A 282 -12.13 17.83 -4.14
CA ASN A 282 -13.36 17.48 -3.42
C ASN A 282 -13.26 17.67 -1.90
N HIS A 283 -12.04 17.65 -1.35
CA HIS A 283 -11.78 17.75 0.08
C HIS A 283 -10.57 18.64 0.34
N SER A 284 -10.66 19.42 1.41
CA SER A 284 -9.54 20.16 2.00
C SER A 284 -8.98 19.33 3.15
N TYR A 285 -7.67 19.18 3.21
CA TYR A 285 -6.96 18.41 4.22
C TYR A 285 -6.03 19.30 5.01
N VAL A 286 -6.01 19.07 6.33
CA VAL A 286 -5.07 19.71 7.24
C VAL A 286 -4.25 18.64 7.93
N VAL A 287 -2.95 18.63 7.68
CA VAL A 287 -2.02 17.67 8.31
C VAL A 287 -1.42 18.34 9.53
N VAL A 288 -1.53 17.67 10.67
CA VAL A 288 -0.99 18.11 11.96
C VAL A 288 -0.26 16.95 12.63
N HIS A 289 0.56 17.19 13.63
CA HIS A 289 1.10 16.09 14.42
C HIS A 289 0.10 15.67 15.50
N GLU A 290 -0.35 16.60 16.35
CA GLU A 290 -1.28 16.31 17.45
C GLU A 290 -2.74 16.49 17.03
N PRO A 291 -3.61 15.47 17.22
CA PRO A 291 -5.01 15.54 16.76
C PRO A 291 -5.88 16.52 17.55
N ASN A 292 -5.40 17.03 18.68
CA ASN A 292 -6.09 18.00 19.53
C ASN A 292 -5.36 19.35 19.57
N ASP A 293 -4.50 19.65 18.63
CA ASP A 293 -3.84 20.95 18.55
C ASP A 293 -4.89 22.02 18.20
N PHE A 294 -5.28 22.83 19.20
CA PHE A 294 -6.35 23.83 19.09
C PHE A 294 -5.94 25.07 18.30
N GLU A 295 -4.67 25.21 17.94
CA GLU A 295 -4.17 26.28 17.08
C GLU A 295 -4.37 25.96 15.59
N ILE A 296 -5.09 24.89 15.27
CA ILE A 296 -5.39 24.51 13.89
C ILE A 296 -6.45 25.49 13.36
N ASP A 297 -6.06 26.33 12.41
CA ASP A 297 -6.97 27.09 11.57
C ASP A 297 -7.64 26.15 10.54
N ALA A 298 -8.42 25.18 11.04
CA ALA A 298 -9.18 24.22 10.26
C ALA A 298 -10.65 24.62 10.25
N LEU A 299 -11.27 24.60 9.08
CA LEU A 299 -12.71 24.74 8.94
C LEU A 299 -13.41 23.45 9.40
N GLU A 300 -14.67 23.52 9.81
CA GLU A 300 -15.46 22.33 10.19
C GLU A 300 -15.57 21.28 9.06
N SER A 301 -15.39 21.73 7.82
CA SER A 301 -15.40 20.88 6.61
C SER A 301 -14.05 20.23 6.31
N ASP A 302 -12.96 20.63 6.98
CA ASP A 302 -11.62 20.12 6.71
C ASP A 302 -11.45 18.72 7.30
N ILE A 303 -10.74 17.87 6.58
CA ILE A 303 -10.35 16.55 7.05
C ILE A 303 -8.97 16.66 7.70
N ILE A 304 -8.88 16.28 8.97
CA ILE A 304 -7.65 16.38 9.75
C ILE A 304 -6.87 15.06 9.63
N LEU A 305 -5.67 15.13 9.10
CA LEU A 305 -4.71 14.03 9.06
C LEU A 305 -3.69 14.22 10.16
N TYR A 306 -3.54 13.25 11.05
CA TYR A 306 -2.73 13.41 12.26
C TYR A 306 -1.85 12.20 12.56
N GLY A 307 -0.89 12.39 13.47
CA GLY A 307 -0.07 11.36 14.10
C GLY A 307 -0.21 11.32 15.61
N HIS A 308 0.92 11.13 16.32
CA HIS A 308 1.10 11.26 17.77
C HIS A 308 0.49 10.13 18.64
N ILE A 309 -0.61 9.51 18.22
CA ILE A 309 -1.37 8.62 19.09
C ILE A 309 -1.01 7.13 18.97
N HIS A 310 -0.06 6.78 18.10
CA HIS A 310 0.52 5.44 17.97
C HIS A 310 -0.52 4.31 17.97
N GLY A 311 -1.52 4.43 17.11
CA GLY A 311 -2.51 3.38 16.98
C GLY A 311 -3.55 3.26 18.11
N ARG A 312 -3.73 4.27 18.95
CA ARG A 312 -4.73 4.23 20.03
C ARG A 312 -6.14 4.58 19.56
N ALA A 313 -6.28 5.31 18.47
CA ALA A 313 -7.56 5.64 17.85
C ALA A 313 -7.38 5.85 16.36
N PHE A 314 -7.90 4.92 15.56
CA PHE A 314 -7.72 4.91 14.10
C PHE A 314 -8.38 6.11 13.41
N ALA A 315 -9.54 6.53 13.90
CA ALA A 315 -10.28 7.65 13.34
C ALA A 315 -10.99 8.44 14.42
N LYS A 316 -11.12 9.74 14.19
CA LYS A 316 -12.02 10.66 14.91
C LYS A 316 -13.03 11.23 13.92
N LYS A 317 -14.07 11.89 14.40
CA LYS A 317 -14.97 12.66 13.52
C LYS A 317 -14.13 13.65 12.69
N ASN A 318 -14.17 13.53 11.38
CA ASN A 318 -13.39 14.31 10.41
C ASN A 318 -11.86 14.19 10.58
N GLY A 319 -11.35 13.07 11.13
CA GLY A 319 -9.92 12.91 11.32
C GLY A 319 -9.42 11.47 11.11
N PHE A 320 -8.20 11.34 10.59
CA PHE A 320 -7.59 10.05 10.24
C PHE A 320 -6.13 9.98 10.70
N ASP A 321 -5.74 8.86 11.34
CA ASP A 321 -4.40 8.62 11.86
C ASP A 321 -3.45 8.17 10.75
N LEU A 322 -2.37 8.95 10.54
CA LEU A 322 -1.27 8.64 9.61
C LEU A 322 -0.15 7.84 10.26
N GLY A 323 -0.25 7.57 11.57
CA GLY A 323 0.78 6.88 12.34
C GLY A 323 1.14 5.53 11.72
N ILE A 324 2.44 5.32 11.49
CA ILE A 324 2.98 4.17 10.78
C ILE A 324 2.59 2.82 11.42
N ASP A 325 2.26 2.84 12.71
CA ASP A 325 1.85 1.67 13.50
C ASP A 325 0.55 1.02 12.96
N TYR A 326 -0.37 1.81 12.36
CA TYR A 326 -1.59 1.31 11.71
C TYR A 326 -1.38 0.85 10.27
N HIS A 327 -0.32 1.32 9.63
CA HIS A 327 -0.12 1.18 8.20
C HIS A 327 0.97 0.18 7.84
N GLN A 328 1.15 -0.85 8.69
CA GLN A 328 2.13 -1.92 8.49
C GLN A 328 3.56 -1.36 8.27
N TYR A 329 3.91 -0.33 9.03
CA TYR A 329 5.22 0.35 8.97
C TYR A 329 5.58 0.83 7.57
N SER A 330 4.58 1.33 6.84
CA SER A 330 4.70 1.81 5.46
C SER A 330 3.97 3.13 5.25
N PRO A 331 4.46 4.05 4.40
CA PRO A 331 3.66 5.19 3.93
C PRO A 331 2.41 4.74 3.17
N ILE A 332 1.34 5.53 3.24
CA ILE A 332 0.09 5.34 2.51
C ILE A 332 -0.08 6.42 1.43
N ASN A 333 -0.78 6.10 0.35
CA ASN A 333 -1.03 7.05 -0.72
C ASN A 333 -2.33 7.85 -0.51
N ILE A 334 -2.51 8.91 -1.29
CA ILE A 334 -3.69 9.79 -1.20
C ILE A 334 -5.01 9.03 -1.43
N GLU A 335 -5.06 8.01 -2.27
CA GLU A 335 -6.28 7.26 -2.52
C GLU A 335 -6.67 6.39 -1.31
N GLN A 336 -5.69 5.86 -0.59
CA GLN A 336 -5.95 5.18 0.68
C GLN A 336 -6.49 6.17 1.72
N VAL A 337 -5.93 7.37 1.80
CA VAL A 337 -6.45 8.45 2.67
C VAL A 337 -7.88 8.79 2.28
N LYS A 338 -8.16 9.09 1.02
CA LYS A 338 -9.51 9.38 0.51
C LYS A 338 -10.50 8.27 0.82
N TRP A 339 -10.09 7.02 0.66
CA TRP A 339 -10.97 5.89 0.97
C TRP A 339 -11.38 5.85 2.44
N PHE A 340 -10.43 6.06 3.36
CA PHE A 340 -10.74 6.09 4.78
C PHE A 340 -11.62 7.29 5.14
N THR A 341 -11.34 8.47 4.59
CA THR A 341 -12.07 9.70 4.90
C THR A 341 -13.45 9.75 4.27
N ASN A 342 -13.67 9.13 3.11
CA ASN A 342 -15.00 8.99 2.51
C ASN A 342 -15.89 7.96 3.23
N ALA A 343 -15.33 7.11 4.07
CA ALA A 343 -16.07 6.13 4.86
C ALA A 343 -16.50 6.67 6.24
N MET A 344 -16.08 7.88 6.59
CA MET A 344 -16.46 8.59 7.82
C MET A 344 -17.72 9.41 7.62
#